data_6f622a6f918e34234f01b504d24fdec5
#
_entry.id   6f622a6f918e34234f01b504d24fdec5
#
_cell.length_a   1.000
_cell.length_b   1.000
_cell.length_c   1.000
_cell.angle_alpha   90.00
_cell.angle_beta   90.00
_cell.angle_gamma   90.00
#
_symmetry.space_group_name_H-M   'P 1'
#
loop_
_entity.id
_entity.type
_entity.pdbx_description
1 polymer ?
#
loop_
_entity_poly.entity_id
_entity_poly.type
_entity_poly.pdbx_seq_one_letter_code
_entity_poly.pdbx_strand_id
1 'polypeptide(L)'
;MGRKPGVQSIPKPDAQKKVLALLEQGSTITAAMSAVGRNDVTFRQWSMQDPDFKDKADKARLEGKGIKANLTELKDISYPDFCEQFLDTQLFDHHKDWIDLIDGVEPRWLHPSMIYEPAATNRVLINVPPEHAKSTVITVNYVTWKIVTNPNSRVIIVSKTQGMARKFLSAIKTRLSHPNWTKMQVAFGPNGGYKADSDTWSADMIYLGTGRDSGEKDPTVQALGFGSQIYGARADLIILDDVVMNSNAHEWEKQIEWLQKEVITRLGRHGKLLIVGTRVAPIDLYKMIRDGGQWTGGKSPFTYFSQPAVLEFDESPNKWKTLWALTDRPETEQDEPNADGLYQKWDGPALFTRRSEVAPSVWAMVYQQEDVTEDSIFSPTVVAGCVNGMRKRGPLKAGAPGHPKHTESTYTIIGLDPAMAGATGAVVVSYNRTDSKIYVLDCVNMTDTTPQRIRDLMEEWVIKYKPQELRIEINAHQKAYALDDELRNWLASHGTTLNSHFTGKNKWDVGFGVASMASLFGTTRDGRFQDNNIIQFPSNEGSEGLKTLVQQLITWKPDTKNPTDCVMALWFAIIKIRELMQQSSRASKWQTNRWATQAQMSQRSSLNLDEAFASQWSETYG
;
A
#
# COMPACT_ATOMS: atom_id res chain seq x y z
N MET A 1 -13.54 48.41 25.08
CA MET A 1 -13.49 47.25 24.18
C MET A 1 -12.26 47.40 23.29
N GLY A 2 -11.21 46.65 23.59
CA GLY A 2 -9.89 46.77 22.96
C GLY A 2 -9.87 46.25 21.53
N ARG A 3 -9.23 47.01 20.62
CA ARG A 3 -8.93 46.59 19.26
C ARG A 3 -7.97 45.38 19.27
N LYS A 4 -8.34 44.30 18.57
CA LYS A 4 -7.40 43.20 18.30
C LYS A 4 -6.23 43.74 17.46
N PRO A 5 -4.97 43.48 17.80
CA PRO A 5 -3.83 43.90 17.00
C PRO A 5 -3.69 43.02 15.75
N GLY A 6 -3.50 43.63 14.56
CA GLY A 6 -2.94 42.94 13.41
C GLY A 6 -3.70 42.96 12.07
N VAL A 7 -4.84 43.63 11.94
CA VAL A 7 -5.46 43.82 10.62
C VAL A 7 -5.09 45.22 10.10
N GLN A 8 -4.17 45.30 9.14
CA GLN A 8 -3.95 46.53 8.37
C GLN A 8 -5.28 46.91 7.71
N SER A 9 -5.78 48.14 8.04
CA SER A 9 -7.02 48.64 7.44
C SER A 9 -6.82 48.88 5.95
N ILE A 10 -7.52 48.14 5.11
CA ILE A 10 -7.54 48.33 3.64
C ILE A 10 -7.92 49.80 3.37
N PRO A 11 -7.19 50.53 2.49
CA PRO A 11 -7.56 51.89 2.09
C PRO A 11 -9.00 51.98 1.57
N LYS A 12 -9.67 53.12 1.80
CA LYS A 12 -11.12 53.29 1.46
C LYS A 12 -11.43 52.92 -0.03
N PRO A 13 -10.67 53.35 -1.02
CA PRO A 13 -10.97 53.01 -2.44
C PRO A 13 -10.88 51.49 -2.71
N ASP A 14 -9.88 50.82 -2.19
CA ASP A 14 -9.70 49.37 -2.37
C ASP A 14 -10.76 48.57 -1.61
N ALA A 15 -11.14 49.02 -0.41
CA ALA A 15 -12.23 48.44 0.34
C ALA A 15 -13.58 48.60 -0.38
N GLN A 16 -13.86 49.76 -0.99
CA GLN A 16 -15.06 50.01 -1.80
C GLN A 16 -15.09 49.10 -3.00
N LYS A 17 -13.98 49.00 -3.77
CA LYS A 17 -13.86 48.10 -4.93
C LYS A 17 -14.12 46.66 -4.56
N LYS A 18 -13.54 46.20 -3.45
CA LYS A 18 -13.74 44.83 -2.96
C LYS A 18 -15.16 44.56 -2.48
N VAL A 19 -15.82 45.56 -1.85
CA VAL A 19 -17.22 45.44 -1.44
C VAL A 19 -18.13 45.36 -2.66
N LEU A 20 -17.92 46.16 -3.70
CA LEU A 20 -18.72 46.10 -4.93
C LEU A 20 -18.61 44.73 -5.58
N ALA A 21 -17.41 44.19 -5.75
CA ALA A 21 -17.18 42.85 -6.30
C ALA A 21 -17.90 41.74 -5.50
N LEU A 22 -17.91 41.85 -4.18
CA LEU A 22 -18.62 40.89 -3.32
C LEU A 22 -20.14 41.02 -3.43
N LEU A 23 -20.67 42.25 -3.62
CA LEU A 23 -22.09 42.47 -3.84
C LEU A 23 -22.56 41.96 -5.23
N GLU A 24 -21.75 42.14 -6.27
CA GLU A 24 -21.96 41.54 -7.60
C GLU A 24 -22.02 40.01 -7.54
N GLN A 25 -21.23 39.39 -6.68
CA GLN A 25 -21.25 37.96 -6.43
C GLN A 25 -22.41 37.51 -5.50
N GLY A 26 -23.33 38.41 -5.14
CA GLY A 26 -24.51 38.10 -4.35
C GLY A 26 -24.31 38.13 -2.83
N SER A 27 -23.16 38.61 -2.32
CA SER A 27 -22.93 38.77 -0.86
C SER A 27 -23.90 39.78 -0.27
N THR A 28 -24.26 39.60 1.02
CA THR A 28 -24.96 40.61 1.78
C THR A 28 -24.05 41.80 2.10
N ILE A 29 -24.63 42.98 2.32
CA ILE A 29 -23.85 44.15 2.73
C ILE A 29 -23.00 43.83 3.98
N THR A 30 -23.60 43.18 4.97
CA THR A 30 -22.93 42.80 6.22
C THR A 30 -21.72 41.88 5.94
N ALA A 31 -21.87 40.85 5.11
CA ALA A 31 -20.79 39.95 4.75
C ALA A 31 -19.67 40.66 3.97
N ALA A 32 -20.04 41.47 2.97
CA ALA A 32 -19.09 42.23 2.17
C ALA A 32 -18.30 43.25 3.00
N MET A 33 -18.95 43.93 3.91
CA MET A 33 -18.32 44.91 4.83
C MET A 33 -17.41 44.20 5.86
N SER A 34 -17.84 43.08 6.39
CA SER A 34 -17.03 42.25 7.31
C SER A 34 -15.76 41.76 6.63
N ALA A 35 -15.83 41.37 5.37
CA ALA A 35 -14.66 40.88 4.55
C ALA A 35 -13.59 41.97 4.35
N VAL A 36 -13.93 43.25 4.52
CA VAL A 36 -12.98 44.37 4.46
C VAL A 36 -12.70 44.95 5.86
N GLY A 37 -13.12 44.25 6.93
CA GLY A 37 -12.89 44.66 8.33
C GLY A 37 -13.72 45.90 8.75
N ARG A 38 -14.89 46.11 8.15
CA ARG A 38 -15.78 47.26 8.41
C ARG A 38 -17.21 46.76 8.68
N ASN A 39 -18.10 47.66 9.04
CA ASN A 39 -19.51 47.36 9.40
C ASN A 39 -20.50 48.08 8.47
N ASP A 40 -21.77 47.73 8.61
CA ASP A 40 -22.87 48.27 7.80
C ASP A 40 -23.08 49.78 8.01
N VAL A 41 -22.73 50.32 9.18
CA VAL A 41 -22.76 51.77 9.43
C VAL A 41 -21.78 52.50 8.49
N THR A 42 -20.60 51.92 8.30
CA THR A 42 -19.60 52.44 7.36
C THR A 42 -20.10 52.38 5.90
N PHE A 43 -20.82 51.32 5.52
CA PHE A 43 -21.43 51.24 4.17
C PHE A 43 -22.46 52.37 3.95
N ARG A 44 -23.34 52.61 4.92
CA ARG A 44 -24.33 53.70 4.88
C ARG A 44 -23.64 55.07 4.78
N GLN A 45 -22.58 55.29 5.55
CA GLN A 45 -21.78 56.52 5.46
C GLN A 45 -21.14 56.70 4.08
N TRP A 46 -20.57 55.64 3.46
CA TRP A 46 -20.04 55.71 2.10
C TRP A 46 -21.11 56.04 1.07
N SER A 47 -22.26 55.38 1.17
CA SER A 47 -23.38 55.59 0.24
C SER A 47 -23.97 57.01 0.36
N MET A 48 -23.92 57.62 1.53
CA MET A 48 -24.36 59.02 1.73
C MET A 48 -23.33 60.03 1.24
N GLN A 49 -22.04 59.74 1.35
CA GLN A 49 -20.95 60.64 0.99
C GLN A 49 -20.55 60.55 -0.47
N ASP A 50 -20.85 59.42 -1.14
CA ASP A 50 -20.42 59.11 -2.49
C ASP A 50 -21.61 58.51 -3.29
N PRO A 51 -22.38 59.36 -4.02
CA PRO A 51 -23.51 58.92 -4.80
C PRO A 51 -23.11 57.91 -5.90
N ASP A 52 -21.91 58.04 -6.49
CA ASP A 52 -21.39 57.11 -7.53
C ASP A 52 -21.14 55.72 -6.95
N PHE A 53 -20.60 55.66 -5.72
CA PHE A 53 -20.48 54.40 -5.02
C PHE A 53 -21.81 53.76 -4.71
N LYS A 54 -22.81 54.56 -4.31
CA LYS A 54 -24.18 54.10 -4.02
C LYS A 54 -24.80 53.46 -5.25
N ASP A 55 -24.75 54.15 -6.43
CA ASP A 55 -25.32 53.63 -7.67
C ASP A 55 -24.64 52.33 -8.13
N LYS A 56 -23.32 52.27 -8.04
CA LYS A 56 -22.57 51.06 -8.30
C LYS A 56 -22.92 49.91 -7.33
N ALA A 57 -23.12 50.20 -6.06
CA ALA A 57 -23.49 49.20 -5.06
C ALA A 57 -24.94 48.69 -5.24
N ASP A 58 -25.87 49.57 -5.64
CA ASP A 58 -27.25 49.16 -5.95
C ASP A 58 -27.31 48.31 -7.23
N LYS A 59 -26.53 48.65 -8.25
CA LYS A 59 -26.37 47.83 -9.49
C LYS A 59 -25.74 46.46 -9.14
N ALA A 60 -24.64 46.42 -8.42
CA ALA A 60 -23.97 45.20 -7.98
C ALA A 60 -24.91 44.27 -7.17
N ARG A 61 -25.76 44.86 -6.33
CA ARG A 61 -26.77 44.09 -5.56
C ARG A 61 -27.90 43.54 -6.44
N LEU A 62 -28.27 44.21 -7.52
CA LEU A 62 -29.27 43.71 -8.49
C LEU A 62 -28.69 42.54 -9.26
N GLU A 63 -27.46 42.66 -9.72
CA GLU A 63 -26.72 41.57 -10.38
C GLU A 63 -26.54 40.35 -9.46
N GLY A 64 -26.14 40.57 -8.20
CA GLY A 64 -26.03 39.51 -7.19
C GLY A 64 -27.37 38.87 -6.80
N LYS A 65 -28.51 39.62 -6.88
CA LYS A 65 -29.86 39.04 -6.71
C LYS A 65 -30.23 38.13 -7.88
N GLY A 66 -29.82 38.47 -9.10
CA GLY A 66 -30.00 37.61 -10.28
C GLY A 66 -29.29 36.27 -10.12
N ILE A 67 -28.09 36.28 -9.56
CA ILE A 67 -27.34 35.05 -9.22
C ILE A 67 -28.10 34.20 -8.22
N LYS A 68 -28.68 34.81 -7.14
CA LYS A 68 -29.49 34.09 -6.14
C LYS A 68 -30.83 33.55 -6.63
N ALA A 69 -31.45 34.19 -7.61
CA ALA A 69 -32.73 33.72 -8.17
C ALA A 69 -32.61 32.41 -8.95
N ASN A 70 -31.42 32.08 -9.48
CA ASN A 70 -31.13 30.83 -10.18
C ASN A 70 -30.72 29.68 -9.24
N LEU A 71 -30.72 29.87 -7.93
CA LEU A 71 -30.26 28.86 -6.94
C LEU A 71 -31.14 27.62 -6.87
N THR A 72 -32.42 27.70 -7.28
CA THR A 72 -33.31 26.55 -7.33
C THR A 72 -32.88 25.55 -8.42
N GLU A 73 -32.26 26.04 -9.50
CA GLU A 73 -31.72 25.23 -10.59
C GLU A 73 -30.34 24.62 -10.25
N LEU A 74 -29.61 25.22 -9.30
CA LEU A 74 -28.25 24.80 -8.96
C LEU A 74 -28.17 23.58 -8.01
N LYS A 75 -29.29 23.16 -7.40
CA LYS A 75 -29.28 21.98 -6.53
C LYS A 75 -28.95 20.68 -7.26
N ASP A 76 -29.25 20.63 -8.56
CA ASP A 76 -29.04 19.47 -9.42
C ASP A 76 -27.79 19.62 -10.30
N ILE A 77 -26.90 20.56 -9.99
CA ILE A 77 -25.67 20.77 -10.76
C ILE A 77 -24.80 19.50 -10.75
N SER A 78 -24.34 19.08 -11.93
CA SER A 78 -23.42 17.96 -12.03
C SER A 78 -22.06 18.29 -11.38
N TYR A 79 -21.36 17.27 -10.92
CA TYR A 79 -20.04 17.50 -10.31
C TYR A 79 -19.02 18.13 -11.27
N PRO A 80 -18.94 17.73 -12.57
CA PRO A 80 -18.08 18.41 -13.54
C PRO A 80 -18.40 19.90 -13.69
N ASP A 81 -19.68 20.25 -13.87
CA ASP A 81 -20.11 21.65 -13.99
C ASP A 81 -19.82 22.46 -12.72
N PHE A 82 -19.97 21.83 -11.55
CA PHE A 82 -19.62 22.44 -10.28
C PHE A 82 -18.12 22.75 -10.18
N CYS A 83 -17.26 21.83 -10.61
CA CYS A 83 -15.81 22.04 -10.62
C CYS A 83 -15.42 23.23 -11.51
N GLU A 84 -15.97 23.29 -12.72
CA GLU A 84 -15.68 24.36 -13.67
C GLU A 84 -16.24 25.70 -13.19
N GLN A 85 -17.52 25.73 -12.79
CA GLN A 85 -18.20 26.98 -12.47
C GLN A 85 -17.83 27.58 -11.12
N PHE A 86 -17.53 26.75 -10.13
CA PHE A 86 -17.39 27.17 -8.72
C PHE A 86 -16.04 26.89 -8.09
N LEU A 87 -15.28 25.91 -8.59
CA LEU A 87 -13.97 25.57 -8.05
C LEU A 87 -12.81 25.99 -8.95
N ASP A 88 -13.11 26.56 -10.12
CA ASP A 88 -12.10 26.93 -11.11
C ASP A 88 -11.13 25.74 -11.36
N THR A 89 -11.71 24.58 -11.58
CA THR A 89 -10.97 23.32 -11.76
C THR A 89 -11.47 22.59 -12.98
N GLN A 90 -10.60 22.42 -13.98
CA GLN A 90 -10.88 21.62 -15.15
C GLN A 90 -10.73 20.13 -14.83
N LEU A 91 -11.70 19.31 -15.24
CA LEU A 91 -11.62 17.87 -15.17
C LEU A 91 -11.19 17.30 -16.52
N PHE A 92 -10.07 16.58 -16.51
CA PHE A 92 -9.54 15.86 -17.68
C PHE A 92 -10.21 14.49 -17.83
N ASP A 93 -10.01 13.83 -18.95
CA ASP A 93 -10.75 12.59 -19.28
C ASP A 93 -10.56 11.49 -18.24
N HIS A 94 -9.35 11.28 -17.75
CA HIS A 94 -9.11 10.31 -16.68
C HIS A 94 -9.84 10.64 -15.36
N HIS A 95 -10.04 11.94 -15.06
CA HIS A 95 -10.86 12.37 -13.92
C HIS A 95 -12.34 12.07 -14.13
N LYS A 96 -12.84 12.26 -15.38
CA LYS A 96 -14.24 11.99 -15.72
C LYS A 96 -14.57 10.50 -15.61
N ASP A 97 -13.63 9.62 -15.97
CA ASP A 97 -13.78 8.17 -15.76
C ASP A 97 -14.00 7.81 -14.30
N TRP A 98 -13.30 8.47 -13.36
CA TRP A 98 -13.53 8.24 -11.94
C TRP A 98 -14.92 8.66 -11.48
N ILE A 99 -15.44 9.76 -12.04
CA ILE A 99 -16.78 10.25 -11.72
C ILE A 99 -17.83 9.28 -12.26
N ASP A 100 -17.67 8.79 -13.48
CA ASP A 100 -18.54 7.77 -14.05
C ASP A 100 -18.61 6.54 -13.14
N LEU A 101 -17.47 6.05 -12.65
CA LEU A 101 -17.41 4.93 -11.70
C LEU A 101 -18.10 5.24 -10.37
N ILE A 102 -17.90 6.45 -9.84
CA ILE A 102 -18.55 6.89 -8.60
C ILE A 102 -20.06 6.95 -8.79
N ASP A 103 -20.54 7.33 -9.97
CA ASP A 103 -21.96 7.38 -10.31
C ASP A 103 -22.53 5.99 -10.68
N GLY A 104 -21.69 4.95 -10.74
CA GLY A 104 -22.08 3.59 -11.07
C GLY A 104 -22.28 3.36 -12.56
N VAL A 105 -21.65 4.18 -13.39
CA VAL A 105 -21.66 4.11 -14.85
C VAL A 105 -20.33 3.57 -15.35
N GLU A 106 -20.33 2.91 -16.51
CA GLU A 106 -19.11 2.47 -17.16
C GLU A 106 -18.27 3.69 -17.58
N PRO A 107 -16.92 3.67 -17.33
CA PRO A 107 -16.04 4.76 -17.74
C PRO A 107 -16.16 5.03 -19.25
N ARG A 108 -16.32 6.30 -19.62
CA ARG A 108 -16.52 6.70 -21.01
C ARG A 108 -15.26 6.64 -21.86
N TRP A 109 -14.09 6.61 -21.24
CA TRP A 109 -12.82 6.58 -21.92
C TRP A 109 -11.93 5.42 -21.41
N LEU A 110 -12.23 4.20 -21.89
CA LEU A 110 -11.45 3.01 -21.58
C LEU A 110 -10.36 2.81 -22.63
N HIS A 111 -9.11 3.01 -22.23
CA HIS A 111 -7.97 2.62 -23.04
C HIS A 111 -7.62 1.13 -22.79
N PRO A 112 -7.14 0.37 -23.81
CA PRO A 112 -6.78 -1.07 -23.63
C PRO A 112 -5.73 -1.36 -22.55
N SER A 113 -4.91 -0.38 -22.18
CA SER A 113 -3.95 -0.49 -21.08
C SER A 113 -4.57 -0.32 -19.68
N MET A 114 -5.82 0.08 -19.60
CA MET A 114 -6.56 0.24 -18.34
C MET A 114 -7.22 -1.08 -17.96
N ILE A 115 -7.45 -1.27 -16.68
CA ILE A 115 -8.17 -2.44 -16.16
C ILE A 115 -9.50 -1.97 -15.60
N TYR A 116 -10.60 -2.54 -16.09
CA TYR A 116 -11.94 -2.29 -15.59
C TYR A 116 -12.65 -3.62 -15.31
N GLU A 117 -12.98 -3.85 -14.05
CA GLU A 117 -13.68 -5.05 -13.56
C GLU A 117 -14.94 -4.61 -12.80
N PRO A 118 -16.12 -4.62 -13.45
CA PRO A 118 -17.35 -4.13 -12.83
C PRO A 118 -17.89 -5.09 -11.75
N ALA A 119 -18.52 -4.50 -10.72
CA ALA A 119 -19.29 -5.23 -9.72
C ALA A 119 -20.63 -4.55 -9.45
N ALA A 120 -21.63 -5.34 -9.07
CA ALA A 120 -23.01 -4.86 -8.85
C ALA A 120 -23.19 -4.24 -7.45
N THR A 121 -22.25 -3.43 -6.98
CA THR A 121 -22.32 -2.80 -5.64
C THR A 121 -21.85 -1.35 -5.68
N ASN A 122 -22.19 -0.58 -4.64
CA ASN A 122 -21.69 0.78 -4.45
C ASN A 122 -20.26 0.80 -3.83
N ARG A 123 -19.40 -0.11 -4.25
CA ARG A 123 -18.02 -0.24 -3.77
C ARG A 123 -17.08 -0.06 -4.94
N VAL A 124 -16.19 0.93 -4.87
CA VAL A 124 -15.27 1.26 -5.96
C VAL A 124 -13.84 1.29 -5.43
N LEU A 125 -12.94 0.62 -6.14
CA LEU A 125 -11.50 0.65 -5.90
C LEU A 125 -10.82 1.20 -7.14
N ILE A 126 -10.13 2.32 -6.99
CA ILE A 126 -9.41 3.02 -8.06
C ILE A 126 -7.92 3.04 -7.74
N ASN A 127 -7.12 2.47 -8.62
CA ASN A 127 -5.67 2.56 -8.57
C ASN A 127 -5.14 3.46 -9.70
N VAL A 128 -4.40 4.49 -9.34
CA VAL A 128 -3.82 5.45 -10.28
C VAL A 128 -2.41 5.84 -9.85
N PRO A 129 -1.58 6.33 -10.78
CA PRO A 129 -0.24 6.81 -10.47
C PRO A 129 -0.24 7.97 -9.48
N PRO A 130 0.89 8.23 -8.80
CA PRO A 130 1.03 9.40 -7.95
C PRO A 130 0.90 10.69 -8.76
N GLU A 131 0.50 11.78 -8.10
CA GLU A 131 0.40 13.14 -8.66
C GLU A 131 -0.58 13.30 -9.84
N HIS A 132 -1.56 12.40 -9.99
CA HIS A 132 -2.65 12.52 -10.98
C HIS A 132 -3.92 13.13 -10.37
N ALA A 133 -3.81 13.98 -9.36
CA ALA A 133 -4.87 14.75 -8.72
C ALA A 133 -6.00 13.93 -8.04
N LYS A 134 -5.81 12.62 -7.79
CA LYS A 134 -6.83 11.74 -7.20
C LYS A 134 -7.46 12.31 -5.93
N SER A 135 -6.64 12.73 -4.97
CA SER A 135 -7.13 13.27 -3.69
C SER A 135 -7.82 14.62 -3.85
N THR A 136 -7.34 15.47 -4.77
CA THR A 136 -7.99 16.77 -5.05
C THR A 136 -9.36 16.57 -5.68
N VAL A 137 -9.46 15.71 -6.68
CA VAL A 137 -10.71 15.47 -7.43
C VAL A 137 -11.70 14.68 -6.58
N ILE A 138 -11.29 13.53 -6.01
CA ILE A 138 -12.21 12.62 -5.33
C ILE A 138 -12.41 13.00 -3.85
N THR A 139 -11.33 13.26 -3.10
CA THR A 139 -11.45 13.41 -1.65
C THR A 139 -11.80 14.84 -1.24
N VAL A 140 -11.33 15.84 -1.98
CA VAL A 140 -11.56 17.24 -1.58
C VAL A 140 -12.72 17.86 -2.37
N ASN A 141 -12.63 17.90 -3.70
CA ASN A 141 -13.62 18.62 -4.52
C ASN A 141 -14.97 17.88 -4.58
N TYR A 142 -14.96 16.55 -4.77
CA TYR A 142 -16.20 15.76 -4.78
C TYR A 142 -16.93 15.81 -3.44
N VAL A 143 -16.20 15.72 -2.31
CA VAL A 143 -16.81 15.87 -0.99
C VAL A 143 -17.35 17.29 -0.80
N THR A 144 -16.62 18.32 -1.24
CA THR A 144 -17.13 19.71 -1.17
C THR A 144 -18.44 19.85 -1.95
N TRP A 145 -18.49 19.41 -3.21
CA TRP A 145 -19.71 19.38 -4.00
C TRP A 145 -20.86 18.64 -3.30
N LYS A 146 -20.57 17.44 -2.81
CA LYS A 146 -21.56 16.57 -2.16
C LYS A 146 -22.22 17.22 -0.96
N ILE A 147 -21.45 17.90 -0.09
CA ILE A 147 -21.97 18.52 1.13
C ILE A 147 -22.62 19.87 0.90
N VAL A 148 -22.24 20.62 -0.14
CA VAL A 148 -22.89 21.92 -0.44
C VAL A 148 -24.19 21.73 -1.21
N THR A 149 -24.31 20.70 -2.05
CA THR A 149 -25.55 20.35 -2.77
C THR A 149 -26.51 19.53 -1.90
N ASN A 150 -26.00 18.72 -0.97
CA ASN A 150 -26.78 17.93 -0.01
C ASN A 150 -26.18 18.01 1.41
N PRO A 151 -26.55 18.98 2.23
CA PRO A 151 -26.05 19.17 3.58
C PRO A 151 -26.34 17.98 4.53
N ASN A 152 -27.33 17.13 4.23
CA ASN A 152 -27.64 15.91 4.99
C ASN A 152 -26.64 14.77 4.77
N SER A 153 -25.71 14.91 3.84
CA SER A 153 -24.69 13.91 3.59
C SER A 153 -23.76 13.74 4.80
N ARG A 154 -23.48 12.48 5.13
CA ARG A 154 -22.52 12.08 6.17
C ARG A 154 -21.33 11.46 5.50
N VAL A 155 -20.17 12.10 5.60
CA VAL A 155 -18.94 11.69 4.91
C VAL A 155 -17.87 11.36 5.92
N ILE A 156 -17.23 10.21 5.74
CA ILE A 156 -16.02 9.83 6.50
C ILE A 156 -14.85 9.76 5.50
N ILE A 157 -13.79 10.49 5.81
CA ILE A 157 -12.54 10.47 5.06
C ILE A 157 -11.50 9.76 5.92
N VAL A 158 -10.92 8.69 5.39
CA VAL A 158 -9.84 7.97 6.06
C VAL A 158 -8.58 8.05 5.20
N SER A 159 -7.47 8.33 5.85
CA SER A 159 -6.15 8.19 5.23
C SER A 159 -5.22 7.43 6.16
N LYS A 160 -3.99 7.11 5.72
CA LYS A 160 -3.04 6.33 6.53
C LYS A 160 -2.88 6.86 7.94
N THR A 161 -2.81 8.18 8.10
CA THR A 161 -2.66 8.83 9.42
C THR A 161 -3.75 9.87 9.64
N GLN A 162 -4.07 10.10 10.92
CA GLN A 162 -4.99 11.18 11.31
C GLN A 162 -4.54 12.55 10.77
N GLY A 163 -3.23 12.81 10.77
CA GLY A 163 -2.68 14.06 10.23
C GLY A 163 -2.92 14.25 8.74
N MET A 164 -2.88 13.18 7.95
CA MET A 164 -3.18 13.23 6.50
C MET A 164 -4.68 13.45 6.27
N ALA A 165 -5.55 12.73 6.97
CA ALA A 165 -6.99 12.92 6.87
C ALA A 165 -7.41 14.36 7.25
N ARG A 166 -6.80 14.93 8.30
CA ARG A 166 -6.99 16.34 8.69
C ARG A 166 -6.61 17.34 7.60
N LYS A 167 -5.58 17.05 6.78
CA LYS A 167 -5.20 17.90 5.64
C LYS A 167 -6.31 17.96 4.59
N PHE A 168 -6.96 16.84 4.30
CA PHE A 168 -8.11 16.82 3.38
C PHE A 168 -9.29 17.62 3.94
N LEU A 169 -9.64 17.40 5.19
CA LEU A 169 -10.69 18.20 5.84
C LEU A 169 -10.33 19.69 5.89
N SER A 170 -9.09 20.05 6.14
CA SER A 170 -8.61 21.43 6.08
C SER A 170 -8.77 22.03 4.68
N ALA A 171 -8.46 21.28 3.63
CA ALA A 171 -8.64 21.71 2.25
C ALA A 171 -10.14 21.94 1.92
N ILE A 172 -11.04 21.06 2.37
CA ILE A 172 -12.50 21.24 2.23
C ILE A 172 -12.94 22.51 2.96
N LYS A 173 -12.52 22.68 4.21
CA LYS A 173 -12.83 23.89 5.01
C LYS A 173 -12.33 25.18 4.34
N THR A 174 -11.17 25.11 3.70
CA THR A 174 -10.64 26.24 2.93
C THR A 174 -11.56 26.60 1.78
N ARG A 175 -12.11 25.63 1.03
CA ARG A 175 -13.09 25.89 -0.02
C ARG A 175 -14.36 26.53 0.53
N LEU A 176 -14.82 26.09 1.68
CA LEU A 176 -16.02 26.59 2.35
C LEU A 176 -15.87 28.00 2.96
N SER A 177 -14.65 28.51 3.16
CA SER A 177 -14.44 29.74 3.92
C SER A 177 -13.45 30.76 3.31
N HIS A 178 -12.60 30.35 2.36
CA HIS A 178 -11.59 31.24 1.79
C HIS A 178 -12.17 32.09 0.65
N PRO A 179 -11.79 33.38 0.52
CA PRO A 179 -12.32 34.30 -0.49
C PRO A 179 -12.19 33.86 -1.94
N ASN A 180 -11.23 33.01 -2.29
CA ASN A 180 -11.07 32.50 -3.65
C ASN A 180 -12.30 31.73 -4.15
N TRP A 181 -13.12 31.19 -3.25
CA TRP A 181 -14.34 30.45 -3.60
C TRP A 181 -15.62 31.17 -3.17
N THR A 182 -15.59 32.49 -3.12
CA THR A 182 -16.74 33.32 -2.75
C THR A 182 -17.97 33.03 -3.61
N LYS A 183 -17.79 32.81 -4.92
CA LYS A 183 -18.88 32.47 -5.85
C LYS A 183 -19.64 31.22 -5.37
N MET A 184 -18.95 30.15 -4.99
CA MET A 184 -19.56 28.95 -4.44
C MET A 184 -20.22 29.21 -3.10
N GLN A 185 -19.53 29.91 -2.20
CA GLN A 185 -20.05 30.22 -0.85
C GLN A 185 -21.32 31.06 -0.91
N VAL A 186 -21.42 31.95 -1.88
CA VAL A 186 -22.63 32.76 -2.08
C VAL A 186 -23.75 31.93 -2.69
N ALA A 187 -23.42 31.08 -3.67
CA ALA A 187 -24.39 30.25 -4.36
C ALA A 187 -25.04 29.20 -3.43
N PHE A 188 -24.26 28.52 -2.61
CA PHE A 188 -24.70 27.39 -1.81
C PHE A 188 -24.67 27.64 -0.30
N GLY A 189 -23.93 28.64 0.16
CA GLY A 189 -23.67 28.84 1.57
C GLY A 189 -24.79 29.55 2.33
N PRO A 190 -24.83 29.34 3.65
CA PRO A 190 -25.75 30.06 4.54
C PRO A 190 -25.38 31.53 4.68
N ASN A 191 -26.36 32.33 5.09
CA ASN A 191 -26.11 33.72 5.45
C ASN A 191 -25.10 33.78 6.62
N GLY A 192 -23.99 34.50 6.41
CA GLY A 192 -22.90 34.58 7.40
C GLY A 192 -21.75 33.59 7.16
N GLY A 193 -21.92 32.66 6.19
CA GLY A 193 -20.91 31.69 5.78
C GLY A 193 -20.89 30.40 6.59
N TYR A 194 -20.35 29.34 6.01
CA TYR A 194 -20.36 27.99 6.57
C TYR A 194 -19.72 27.87 7.97
N LYS A 195 -18.66 28.62 8.24
CA LYS A 195 -17.99 28.55 9.53
C LYS A 195 -18.82 29.13 10.67
N ALA A 196 -19.59 30.19 10.41
CA ALA A 196 -20.46 30.81 11.39
C ALA A 196 -21.73 30.00 11.62
N ASP A 197 -22.16 29.24 10.61
CA ASP A 197 -23.34 28.38 10.66
C ASP A 197 -23.04 26.99 11.26
N SER A 198 -21.77 26.67 11.48
CA SER A 198 -21.35 25.34 11.94
C SER A 198 -21.33 25.21 13.44
N ASP A 199 -22.00 24.21 13.99
CA ASP A 199 -21.97 23.89 15.42
C ASP A 199 -20.58 23.40 15.85
N THR A 200 -19.88 22.70 14.98
CA THR A 200 -18.51 22.20 15.19
C THR A 200 -17.67 22.40 13.96
N TRP A 201 -16.53 23.09 14.13
CA TRP A 201 -15.55 23.37 13.07
C TRP A 201 -14.15 22.98 13.55
N SER A 202 -13.98 21.71 13.91
CA SER A 202 -12.74 21.21 14.52
C SER A 202 -11.74 20.69 13.46
N ALA A 203 -10.56 20.28 13.89
CA ALA A 203 -9.58 19.67 13.00
C ALA A 203 -10.02 18.31 12.47
N ASP A 204 -10.89 17.60 13.19
CA ASP A 204 -11.29 16.23 12.90
C ASP A 204 -12.68 16.11 12.30
N MET A 205 -13.55 17.11 12.50
CA MET A 205 -14.93 17.05 12.01
C MET A 205 -15.55 18.44 11.82
N ILE A 206 -16.55 18.49 10.94
CA ILE A 206 -17.42 19.64 10.74
C ILE A 206 -18.90 19.21 10.74
N TYR A 207 -19.75 20.05 11.32
CA TYR A 207 -21.20 19.95 11.24
C TYR A 207 -21.71 21.21 10.56
N LEU A 208 -22.34 21.06 9.38
CA LEU A 208 -23.02 22.17 8.72
C LEU A 208 -24.42 22.30 9.32
N GLY A 209 -24.85 23.54 9.65
CA GLY A 209 -26.14 23.77 10.28
C GLY A 209 -27.27 23.89 9.27
N THR A 210 -27.19 24.88 8.39
CA THR A 210 -28.29 25.22 7.47
C THR A 210 -28.56 24.12 6.45
N GLY A 211 -29.82 23.73 6.35
CA GLY A 211 -30.30 22.70 5.42
C GLY A 211 -30.11 21.28 5.88
N ARG A 212 -29.65 21.09 7.11
CA ARG A 212 -29.50 19.78 7.75
C ARG A 212 -30.69 19.45 8.63
N ASP A 213 -31.05 18.16 8.72
CA ASP A 213 -32.14 17.70 9.57
C ASP A 213 -31.81 17.92 11.06
N SER A 214 -32.76 18.51 11.79
CA SER A 214 -32.62 18.69 13.22
C SER A 214 -32.59 17.35 13.93
N GLY A 215 -31.54 17.09 14.71
CA GLY A 215 -31.35 15.82 15.42
C GLY A 215 -30.44 14.82 14.75
N GLU A 216 -29.86 15.12 13.56
CA GLU A 216 -28.78 14.30 13.00
C GLU A 216 -27.52 14.45 13.87
N LYS A 217 -27.09 13.34 14.46
CA LYS A 217 -25.98 13.29 15.43
C LYS A 217 -24.60 13.09 14.78
N ASP A 218 -24.59 12.54 13.54
CA ASP A 218 -23.35 12.22 12.87
C ASP A 218 -22.80 13.46 12.14
N PRO A 219 -21.49 13.70 12.08
CA PRO A 219 -20.92 14.88 11.44
C PRO A 219 -21.17 14.90 9.93
N THR A 220 -21.18 16.10 9.35
CA THR A 220 -21.24 16.27 7.89
C THR A 220 -19.98 15.69 7.23
N VAL A 221 -18.79 15.99 7.78
CA VAL A 221 -17.52 15.36 7.38
C VAL A 221 -16.71 15.04 8.62
N GLN A 222 -16.19 13.81 8.67
CA GLN A 222 -15.25 13.36 9.71
C GLN A 222 -13.96 12.86 9.06
N ALA A 223 -12.81 13.27 9.59
CA ALA A 223 -11.49 12.86 9.17
C ALA A 223 -10.86 11.89 10.18
N LEU A 224 -10.45 10.71 9.74
CA LEU A 224 -9.94 9.64 10.59
C LEU A 224 -8.63 9.08 10.02
N GLY A 225 -7.74 8.63 10.91
CA GLY A 225 -6.60 7.80 10.53
C GLY A 225 -7.01 6.35 10.33
N PHE A 226 -6.26 5.62 9.53
CA PHE A 226 -6.42 4.18 9.36
C PHE A 226 -6.38 3.46 10.72
N GLY A 227 -7.22 2.44 10.90
CA GLY A 227 -7.30 1.69 12.16
C GLY A 227 -8.04 2.41 13.29
N SER A 228 -8.54 3.63 13.07
CA SER A 228 -9.40 4.32 14.05
C SER A 228 -10.71 3.57 14.23
N GLN A 229 -11.19 3.57 15.47
CA GLN A 229 -12.51 3.01 15.77
C GLN A 229 -13.61 3.94 15.24
N ILE A 230 -14.47 3.40 14.37
CA ILE A 230 -15.59 4.14 13.74
C ILE A 230 -16.92 3.75 14.42
N TYR A 231 -16.89 3.49 15.74
CA TYR A 231 -18.08 3.02 16.44
C TYR A 231 -19.18 4.09 16.53
N GLY A 232 -20.41 3.66 16.24
CA GLY A 232 -21.62 4.47 16.42
C GLY A 232 -21.87 5.51 15.34
N ALA A 233 -20.94 5.78 14.43
CA ALA A 233 -21.14 6.68 13.29
C ALA A 233 -21.84 5.95 12.14
N ARG A 234 -22.70 6.65 11.41
CA ARG A 234 -23.26 6.23 10.12
C ARG A 234 -22.72 7.11 9.02
N ALA A 235 -22.50 6.54 7.86
CA ALA A 235 -22.02 7.28 6.69
C ALA A 235 -22.82 6.96 5.43
N ASP A 236 -23.00 7.97 4.60
CA ASP A 236 -23.54 7.83 3.24
C ASP A 236 -22.42 7.70 2.22
N LEU A 237 -21.23 8.20 2.57
CA LEU A 237 -20.01 8.10 1.77
C LEU A 237 -18.81 7.89 2.68
N ILE A 238 -18.03 6.86 2.39
CA ILE A 238 -16.70 6.67 3.02
C ILE A 238 -15.65 6.69 1.92
N ILE A 239 -14.59 7.48 2.11
CA ILE A 239 -13.45 7.55 1.20
C ILE A 239 -12.20 7.10 1.95
N LEU A 240 -11.53 6.07 1.43
CA LEU A 240 -10.21 5.64 1.87
C LEU A 240 -9.18 6.15 0.86
N ASP A 241 -8.40 7.17 1.24
CA ASP A 241 -7.44 7.83 0.35
C ASP A 241 -5.99 7.54 0.80
N ASP A 242 -5.25 6.84 -0.07
CA ASP A 242 -3.86 6.43 0.16
C ASP A 242 -3.64 5.79 1.54
N VAL A 243 -4.48 4.81 1.90
CA VAL A 243 -4.38 4.11 3.20
C VAL A 243 -3.24 3.10 3.23
N VAL A 244 -2.74 2.66 2.06
CA VAL A 244 -1.63 1.74 1.91
C VAL A 244 -0.36 2.49 1.55
N MET A 245 0.73 2.16 2.23
CA MET A 245 2.10 2.62 1.94
C MET A 245 3.08 1.46 2.14
N ASN A 246 4.31 1.59 1.64
CA ASN A 246 5.35 0.56 1.79
C ASN A 246 5.51 0.04 3.23
N SER A 247 5.35 0.95 4.22
CA SER A 247 5.53 0.61 5.64
C SER A 247 4.42 -0.25 6.24
N ASN A 248 3.21 -0.30 5.64
CA ASN A 248 2.07 -1.07 6.15
C ASN A 248 1.42 -1.99 5.11
N ALA A 249 1.99 -2.11 3.92
CA ALA A 249 1.44 -2.98 2.85
C ALA A 249 1.36 -4.45 3.30
N HIS A 250 2.33 -4.91 4.11
CA HIS A 250 2.36 -6.27 4.66
C HIS A 250 1.26 -6.56 5.69
N GLU A 251 0.58 -5.53 6.21
CA GLU A 251 -0.52 -5.67 7.18
C GLU A 251 -1.88 -5.85 6.52
N TRP A 252 -1.91 -6.24 5.25
CA TRP A 252 -3.15 -6.32 4.46
C TRP A 252 -4.26 -7.18 5.11
N GLU A 253 -3.93 -8.22 5.87
CA GLU A 253 -4.93 -9.03 6.59
C GLU A 253 -5.68 -8.21 7.64
N LYS A 254 -4.94 -7.45 8.46
CA LYS A 254 -5.53 -6.52 9.44
C LYS A 254 -6.33 -5.43 8.75
N GLN A 255 -5.85 -4.98 7.59
CA GLN A 255 -6.50 -3.94 6.81
C GLN A 255 -7.84 -4.45 6.23
N ILE A 256 -7.89 -5.67 5.71
CA ILE A 256 -9.13 -6.32 5.26
C ILE A 256 -10.10 -6.54 6.43
N GLU A 257 -9.60 -7.03 7.55
CA GLU A 257 -10.42 -7.25 8.75
C GLU A 257 -11.06 -5.94 9.24
N TRP A 258 -10.27 -4.87 9.33
CA TRP A 258 -10.75 -3.53 9.69
C TRP A 258 -11.76 -3.01 8.65
N LEU A 259 -11.47 -3.16 7.36
CA LEU A 259 -12.38 -2.78 6.27
C LEU A 259 -13.74 -3.45 6.41
N GLN A 260 -13.77 -4.76 6.68
CA GLN A 260 -14.99 -5.55 6.80
C GLN A 260 -15.74 -5.25 8.10
N LYS A 261 -15.06 -5.15 9.23
CA LYS A 261 -15.68 -5.02 10.55
C LYS A 261 -16.02 -3.58 10.93
N GLU A 262 -15.17 -2.62 10.56
CA GLU A 262 -15.31 -1.24 11.02
C GLU A 262 -15.85 -0.31 9.93
N VAL A 263 -15.41 -0.47 8.67
CA VAL A 263 -15.76 0.48 7.60
C VAL A 263 -17.10 0.10 6.95
N ILE A 264 -17.20 -1.11 6.40
CA ILE A 264 -18.39 -1.53 5.63
C ILE A 264 -19.65 -1.52 6.51
N THR A 265 -19.52 -1.87 7.78
CA THR A 265 -20.64 -1.87 8.73
C THR A 265 -21.20 -0.48 9.06
N ARG A 266 -20.48 0.59 8.73
CA ARG A 266 -20.94 1.98 8.94
C ARG A 266 -21.79 2.53 7.81
N LEU A 267 -21.76 1.87 6.66
CA LEU A 267 -22.51 2.32 5.48
C LEU A 267 -23.97 1.92 5.57
N GLY A 268 -24.85 2.87 5.28
CA GLY A 268 -26.26 2.62 5.07
C GLY A 268 -26.48 1.77 3.80
N ARG A 269 -27.74 1.31 3.60
CA ARG A 269 -28.12 0.43 2.46
C ARG A 269 -27.66 0.97 1.10
N HIS A 270 -27.69 2.29 0.91
CA HIS A 270 -27.29 2.98 -0.33
C HIS A 270 -25.94 3.70 -0.21
N GLY A 271 -25.23 3.49 0.91
CA GLY A 271 -23.95 4.13 1.15
C GLY A 271 -22.89 3.68 0.16
N LYS A 272 -22.01 4.62 -0.24
CA LYS A 272 -20.88 4.39 -1.15
C LYS A 272 -19.57 4.25 -0.38
N LEU A 273 -18.72 3.33 -0.83
CA LEU A 273 -17.35 3.20 -0.37
C LEU A 273 -16.41 3.38 -1.56
N LEU A 274 -15.58 4.40 -1.47
CA LEU A 274 -14.55 4.70 -2.46
C LEU A 274 -13.19 4.43 -1.84
N ILE A 275 -12.39 3.62 -2.49
CA ILE A 275 -10.99 3.37 -2.14
C ILE A 275 -10.15 3.89 -3.28
N VAL A 276 -9.29 4.85 -2.99
CA VAL A 276 -8.40 5.45 -3.99
C VAL A 276 -6.98 5.32 -3.52
N GLY A 277 -6.09 4.89 -4.38
CA GLY A 277 -4.68 4.79 -4.00
C GLY A 277 -3.77 4.42 -5.15
N THR A 278 -2.50 4.32 -4.83
CA THR A 278 -1.44 3.87 -5.73
C THR A 278 -0.92 2.53 -5.25
N ARG A 279 -0.73 1.56 -6.15
CA ARG A 279 -0.07 0.28 -5.83
C ARG A 279 1.36 0.55 -5.38
N VAL A 280 1.76 -0.01 -4.24
CA VAL A 280 3.08 0.22 -3.64
C VAL A 280 3.82 -1.06 -3.28
N ALA A 281 3.10 -2.19 -3.25
CA ALA A 281 3.69 -3.49 -2.95
C ALA A 281 3.06 -4.59 -3.81
N PRO A 282 3.78 -5.68 -4.10
CA PRO A 282 3.26 -6.81 -4.89
C PRO A 282 2.03 -7.45 -4.26
N ILE A 283 1.99 -7.52 -2.92
CA ILE A 283 0.85 -7.96 -2.13
C ILE A 283 0.50 -6.82 -1.18
N ASP A 284 -0.65 -6.21 -1.38
CA ASP A 284 -1.18 -5.11 -0.59
C ASP A 284 -2.72 -5.23 -0.47
N LEU A 285 -3.33 -4.35 0.31
CA LEU A 285 -4.78 -4.31 0.49
C LEU A 285 -5.54 -4.24 -0.85
N TYR A 286 -5.06 -3.42 -1.79
CA TYR A 286 -5.75 -3.20 -3.07
C TYR A 286 -5.78 -4.48 -3.90
N LYS A 287 -4.65 -5.19 -3.99
CA LYS A 287 -4.58 -6.49 -4.65
C LYS A 287 -5.51 -7.50 -3.97
N MET A 288 -5.48 -7.58 -2.66
CA MET A 288 -6.29 -8.54 -1.91
C MET A 288 -7.79 -8.26 -2.01
N ILE A 289 -8.18 -6.98 -2.11
CA ILE A 289 -9.58 -6.62 -2.42
C ILE A 289 -9.95 -7.11 -3.83
N ARG A 290 -9.10 -6.86 -4.83
CA ARG A 290 -9.35 -7.23 -6.23
C ARG A 290 -9.41 -8.74 -6.42
N ASP A 291 -8.44 -9.49 -5.88
CA ASP A 291 -8.30 -10.94 -6.11
C ASP A 291 -9.48 -11.77 -5.57
N GLY A 292 -10.30 -11.19 -4.72
CA GLY A 292 -11.59 -11.78 -4.30
C GLY A 292 -11.52 -12.89 -3.27
N GLY A 293 -10.34 -13.45 -2.97
CA GLY A 293 -10.19 -14.59 -2.06
C GLY A 293 -10.64 -14.33 -0.62
N GLN A 294 -10.79 -13.08 -0.23
CA GLN A 294 -11.22 -12.66 1.11
C GLN A 294 -12.75 -12.45 1.22
N TRP A 295 -13.49 -12.68 0.12
CA TRP A 295 -14.93 -12.40 0.04
C TRP A 295 -15.73 -13.67 -0.17
N THR A 296 -16.95 -13.69 0.38
CA THR A 296 -17.88 -14.79 0.19
C THR A 296 -18.15 -15.01 -1.30
N GLY A 297 -17.95 -16.23 -1.77
CA GLY A 297 -18.11 -16.57 -3.18
C GLY A 297 -16.86 -16.37 -4.05
N GLY A 298 -15.71 -15.96 -3.47
CA GLY A 298 -14.44 -15.88 -4.17
C GLY A 298 -14.34 -14.77 -5.22
N LYS A 299 -15.27 -13.80 -5.17
CA LYS A 299 -15.26 -12.63 -6.07
C LYS A 299 -15.29 -11.34 -5.27
N SER A 300 -14.54 -10.35 -5.73
CA SER A 300 -14.57 -9.02 -5.13
C SER A 300 -15.94 -8.37 -5.28
N PRO A 301 -16.49 -7.76 -4.21
CA PRO A 301 -17.68 -6.91 -4.31
C PRO A 301 -17.36 -5.49 -4.82
N PHE A 302 -16.12 -5.19 -5.14
CA PHE A 302 -15.69 -3.88 -5.61
C PHE A 302 -15.61 -3.82 -7.13
N THR A 303 -16.16 -2.77 -7.72
CA THR A 303 -15.76 -2.35 -9.06
C THR A 303 -14.31 -1.91 -8.99
N TYR A 304 -13.44 -2.58 -9.73
CA TYR A 304 -12.02 -2.26 -9.80
C TYR A 304 -11.70 -1.49 -11.06
N PHE A 305 -10.94 -0.42 -10.91
CA PHE A 305 -10.43 0.38 -12.01
C PHE A 305 -8.98 0.75 -11.79
N SER A 306 -8.17 0.60 -12.83
CA SER A 306 -6.75 0.91 -12.77
C SER A 306 -6.30 1.60 -14.04
N GLN A 307 -5.57 2.71 -13.87
CA GLN A 307 -5.03 3.54 -14.97
C GLN A 307 -3.50 3.63 -14.85
N PRO A 308 -2.74 3.26 -15.89
CA PRO A 308 -1.30 3.45 -15.93
C PRO A 308 -0.93 4.89 -16.31
N ALA A 309 0.27 5.35 -15.93
CA ALA A 309 0.76 6.68 -16.29
C ALA A 309 1.06 6.81 -17.79
N VAL A 310 1.55 5.74 -18.42
CA VAL A 310 1.79 5.66 -19.86
C VAL A 310 0.82 4.66 -20.46
N LEU A 311 0.02 5.14 -21.39
CA LEU A 311 -0.99 4.35 -22.09
C LEU A 311 -0.40 3.60 -23.29
N GLU A 312 0.47 4.26 -24.06
CA GLU A 312 1.18 3.67 -25.19
C GLU A 312 2.64 4.13 -25.18
N PHE A 313 3.56 3.19 -25.26
CA PHE A 313 4.99 3.45 -25.40
C PHE A 313 5.38 3.57 -26.87
N ASP A 314 6.40 4.38 -27.16
CA ASP A 314 7.07 4.50 -28.45
C ASP A 314 8.59 4.51 -28.21
N GLU A 315 9.39 4.30 -29.26
CA GLU A 315 10.86 4.40 -29.17
C GLU A 315 11.31 5.82 -28.75
N SER A 316 10.58 6.83 -29.18
CA SER A 316 10.79 8.22 -28.77
C SER A 316 9.85 8.61 -27.65
N PRO A 317 10.35 9.05 -26.48
CA PRO A 317 9.51 9.50 -25.39
C PRO A 317 8.53 10.62 -25.76
N ASN A 318 8.88 11.47 -26.74
CA ASN A 318 8.01 12.54 -27.22
C ASN A 318 6.72 12.03 -27.89
N LYS A 319 6.66 10.75 -28.24
CA LYS A 319 5.49 10.11 -28.87
C LYS A 319 4.70 9.23 -27.89
N TRP A 320 5.11 9.14 -26.64
CA TRP A 320 4.35 8.39 -25.67
C TRP A 320 2.97 9.01 -25.46
N LYS A 321 1.94 8.19 -25.45
CA LYS A 321 0.62 8.62 -24.98
C LYS A 321 0.56 8.40 -23.48
N THR A 322 0.34 9.47 -22.75
CA THR A 322 0.32 9.45 -21.29
C THR A 322 -1.10 9.75 -20.77
N LEU A 323 -1.36 9.34 -19.55
CA LEU A 323 -2.68 9.49 -18.91
C LEU A 323 -3.05 10.97 -18.71
N TRP A 324 -2.07 11.81 -18.40
CA TRP A 324 -2.26 13.24 -18.12
C TRP A 324 -1.11 14.09 -18.64
N ALA A 325 -1.07 14.27 -19.95
CA ALA A 325 -0.01 15.03 -20.62
C ALA A 325 -0.08 16.54 -20.37
N LEU A 326 -1.29 17.10 -20.29
CA LEU A 326 -1.54 18.54 -20.23
C LEU A 326 -2.43 18.91 -19.05
N THR A 327 -2.23 20.09 -18.47
CA THR A 327 -3.01 20.63 -17.35
C THR A 327 -3.40 22.10 -17.62
N ASP A 328 -4.38 22.60 -16.89
CA ASP A 328 -4.90 23.96 -16.98
C ASP A 328 -4.07 24.99 -16.19
N ARG A 329 -3.10 24.55 -15.43
CA ARG A 329 -2.30 25.42 -14.54
C ARG A 329 -0.80 25.12 -14.64
N PRO A 330 0.05 26.16 -14.57
CA PRO A 330 1.49 25.98 -14.49
C PRO A 330 1.87 25.33 -13.14
N GLU A 331 2.91 24.52 -13.12
CA GLU A 331 3.53 24.01 -11.88
C GLU A 331 4.57 24.97 -11.34
N THR A 332 5.22 25.69 -12.26
CA THR A 332 6.24 26.70 -11.94
C THR A 332 5.94 28.00 -12.68
N GLU A 333 6.53 29.11 -12.20
CA GLU A 333 6.42 30.43 -12.88
C GLU A 333 7.10 30.46 -14.26
N GLN A 334 7.86 29.42 -14.61
CA GLN A 334 8.61 29.33 -15.87
C GLN A 334 7.88 28.49 -16.92
N ASP A 335 6.78 27.84 -16.54
CA ASP A 335 5.99 27.05 -17.48
C ASP A 335 5.25 27.95 -18.46
N GLU A 336 5.40 27.67 -19.74
CA GLU A 336 4.71 28.38 -20.81
C GLU A 336 3.54 27.54 -21.34
N PRO A 337 2.35 28.12 -21.54
CA PRO A 337 1.23 27.40 -22.10
C PRO A 337 1.45 27.10 -23.60
N ASN A 338 0.87 26.02 -24.07
CA ASN A 338 0.78 25.72 -25.50
C ASN A 338 -0.24 26.62 -26.21
N ALA A 339 -0.48 26.41 -27.52
CA ALA A 339 -1.42 27.18 -28.30
C ALA A 339 -2.89 27.16 -27.78
N ASP A 340 -3.26 26.12 -27.03
CA ASP A 340 -4.59 25.95 -26.43
C ASP A 340 -4.66 26.48 -24.99
N GLY A 341 -3.59 27.13 -24.50
CA GLY A 341 -3.52 27.67 -23.13
C GLY A 341 -3.28 26.62 -22.05
N LEU A 342 -2.86 25.40 -22.42
CA LEU A 342 -2.58 24.32 -21.50
C LEU A 342 -1.07 24.16 -21.29
N TYR A 343 -0.70 23.72 -20.10
CA TYR A 343 0.68 23.50 -19.65
C TYR A 343 1.03 22.02 -19.67
N GLN A 344 2.30 21.70 -19.86
CA GLN A 344 2.79 20.33 -19.73
C GLN A 344 2.66 19.83 -18.29
N LYS A 345 2.28 18.55 -18.12
CA LYS A 345 2.16 17.88 -16.82
C LYS A 345 2.99 16.61 -16.81
N TRP A 346 2.39 15.47 -17.03
CA TRP A 346 3.05 14.18 -17.12
C TRP A 346 3.12 13.72 -18.58
N ASP A 347 3.85 14.46 -19.39
CA ASP A 347 4.12 14.09 -20.77
C ASP A 347 5.16 12.94 -20.87
N GLY A 348 5.39 12.46 -22.08
CA GLY A 348 6.32 11.35 -22.29
C GLY A 348 7.76 11.62 -21.81
N PRO A 349 8.38 12.79 -22.13
CA PRO A 349 9.70 13.15 -21.62
C PRO A 349 9.79 13.20 -20.09
N ALA A 350 8.79 13.79 -19.41
CA ALA A 350 8.74 13.86 -17.96
C ALA A 350 8.66 12.46 -17.33
N LEU A 351 7.79 11.61 -17.87
CA LEU A 351 7.65 10.22 -17.40
C LEU A 351 8.86 9.35 -17.76
N PHE A 352 9.53 9.60 -18.89
CA PHE A 352 10.78 8.94 -19.22
C PHE A 352 11.90 9.27 -18.22
N THR A 353 12.01 10.55 -17.85
CA THR A 353 12.94 10.99 -16.80
C THR A 353 12.61 10.28 -15.48
N ARG A 354 11.35 10.30 -15.06
CA ARG A 354 10.89 9.63 -13.85
C ARG A 354 11.17 8.12 -13.87
N ARG A 355 10.99 7.46 -15.01
CA ARG A 355 11.31 6.04 -15.19
C ARG A 355 12.78 5.73 -14.94
N SER A 356 13.68 6.65 -15.30
CA SER A 356 15.12 6.49 -15.08
C SER A 356 15.55 6.70 -13.61
N GLU A 357 14.72 7.38 -12.82
CA GLU A 357 14.99 7.68 -11.41
C GLU A 357 14.56 6.56 -10.45
N VAL A 358 13.74 5.61 -10.91
CA VAL A 358 13.18 4.56 -10.05
C VAL A 358 13.55 3.17 -10.57
N ALA A 359 13.55 2.17 -9.67
CA ALA A 359 13.77 0.79 -10.08
C ALA A 359 12.65 0.29 -11.03
N PRO A 360 12.95 -0.60 -12.00
CA PRO A 360 11.95 -1.12 -12.93
C PRO A 360 10.68 -1.69 -12.28
N SER A 361 10.81 -2.35 -11.13
CA SER A 361 9.67 -2.88 -10.35
C SER A 361 8.83 -1.78 -9.73
N VAL A 362 9.45 -0.68 -9.28
CA VAL A 362 8.73 0.50 -8.76
C VAL A 362 8.00 1.18 -9.90
N TRP A 363 8.64 1.31 -11.07
CA TRP A 363 8.00 1.85 -12.25
C TRP A 363 6.76 1.04 -12.65
N ALA A 364 6.89 -0.27 -12.82
CA ALA A 364 5.79 -1.15 -13.19
C ALA A 364 4.64 -1.07 -12.18
N MET A 365 4.93 -1.11 -10.89
CA MET A 365 3.90 -1.13 -9.85
C MET A 365 3.28 0.24 -9.59
N VAL A 366 4.10 1.27 -9.35
CA VAL A 366 3.63 2.58 -8.86
C VAL A 366 3.13 3.45 -10.01
N TYR A 367 3.78 3.40 -11.17
CA TYR A 367 3.41 4.24 -12.32
C TYR A 367 2.56 3.51 -13.34
N GLN A 368 2.75 2.21 -13.56
CA GLN A 368 1.97 1.44 -14.51
C GLN A 368 0.84 0.64 -13.85
N GLN A 369 0.78 0.63 -12.52
CA GLN A 369 -0.21 -0.12 -11.73
C GLN A 369 -0.25 -1.61 -12.05
N GLU A 370 0.84 -2.13 -12.64
CA GLU A 370 0.98 -3.54 -12.99
C GLU A 370 1.27 -4.38 -11.75
N ASP A 371 0.70 -5.56 -11.69
CA ASP A 371 1.17 -6.56 -10.74
C ASP A 371 2.64 -6.86 -11.09
N VAL A 372 3.53 -6.72 -10.10
CA VAL A 372 4.94 -7.09 -10.30
C VAL A 372 4.96 -8.59 -10.54
N THR A 373 4.98 -8.93 -11.82
CA THR A 373 5.03 -10.31 -12.27
C THR A 373 6.45 -10.85 -12.16
N GLU A 374 6.55 -12.08 -12.02
CA GLU A 374 7.50 -13.18 -12.15
C GLU A 374 8.98 -12.90 -12.45
N ASP A 375 9.40 -11.73 -12.85
CA ASP A 375 10.82 -11.35 -13.00
C ASP A 375 11.53 -11.13 -11.65
N SER A 376 10.80 -11.24 -10.51
CA SER A 376 11.44 -11.27 -9.21
C SER A 376 12.09 -12.64 -8.98
N ILE A 377 13.29 -12.66 -8.42
CA ILE A 377 14.03 -13.89 -8.10
C ILE A 377 13.18 -14.85 -7.24
N PHE A 378 12.36 -14.30 -6.37
CA PHE A 378 11.36 -15.03 -5.59
C PHE A 378 9.96 -14.57 -6.03
N SER A 379 9.41 -15.20 -7.06
CA SER A 379 8.09 -14.87 -7.60
C SER A 379 7.01 -14.90 -6.51
N PRO A 380 6.12 -13.90 -6.42
CA PRO A 380 5.03 -13.88 -5.44
C PRO A 380 4.17 -15.16 -5.48
N THR A 381 3.86 -15.65 -6.67
CA THR A 381 3.08 -16.89 -6.86
C THR A 381 3.79 -18.10 -6.27
N VAL A 382 5.11 -18.19 -6.49
CA VAL A 382 5.92 -19.29 -5.98
C VAL A 382 6.07 -19.24 -4.47
N VAL A 383 6.36 -18.06 -3.90
CA VAL A 383 6.46 -17.88 -2.43
C VAL A 383 5.13 -18.18 -1.74
N ALA A 384 4.02 -17.70 -2.29
CA ALA A 384 2.68 -18.00 -1.77
C ALA A 384 2.37 -19.51 -1.82
N GLY A 385 2.76 -20.20 -2.91
CA GLY A 385 2.61 -21.65 -3.05
C GLY A 385 3.41 -22.46 -2.01
N CYS A 386 4.48 -21.89 -1.46
CA CYS A 386 5.25 -22.54 -0.40
C CYS A 386 4.60 -22.41 1.00
N VAL A 387 3.56 -21.61 1.17
CA VAL A 387 2.87 -21.43 2.46
C VAL A 387 1.83 -22.53 2.66
N ASN A 388 1.98 -23.31 3.74
CA ASN A 388 1.00 -24.31 4.14
C ASN A 388 0.08 -23.75 5.22
N GLY A 389 -1.15 -23.38 4.83
CA GLY A 389 -2.15 -22.79 5.73
C GLY A 389 -2.59 -23.69 6.89
N MET A 390 -2.41 -25.02 6.80
CA MET A 390 -2.76 -25.94 7.87
C MET A 390 -1.66 -26.03 8.94
N ARG A 391 -0.39 -25.69 8.62
CA ARG A 391 0.73 -25.78 9.55
C ARG A 391 0.88 -24.49 10.34
N LYS A 392 0.69 -24.57 11.63
CA LYS A 392 0.89 -23.44 12.53
C LYS A 392 2.38 -23.21 12.80
N ARG A 393 2.73 -21.98 13.15
CA ARG A 393 4.06 -21.59 13.65
C ARG A 393 4.45 -22.40 14.88
N GLY A 394 5.69 -22.87 14.94
CA GLY A 394 6.21 -23.62 16.08
C GLY A 394 7.01 -24.86 15.68
N PRO A 395 7.45 -25.66 16.68
CA PRO A 395 8.18 -26.91 16.45
C PRO A 395 7.39 -27.91 15.59
N LEU A 396 8.08 -28.73 14.80
CA LEU A 396 7.46 -29.78 14.04
C LEU A 396 6.80 -30.83 14.95
N LYS A 397 5.65 -31.35 14.51
CA LYS A 397 4.87 -32.38 15.22
C LYS A 397 4.59 -33.52 14.23
N ALA A 398 5.18 -34.68 14.46
CA ALA A 398 5.03 -35.84 13.60
C ALA A 398 3.55 -36.17 13.34
N GLY A 399 3.17 -36.26 12.07
CA GLY A 399 1.82 -36.65 11.64
C GLY A 399 0.70 -35.63 11.85
N ALA A 400 0.98 -34.44 12.40
CA ALA A 400 -0.02 -33.38 12.52
C ALA A 400 -0.33 -32.76 11.15
N PRO A 401 -1.51 -32.13 10.96
CA PRO A 401 -1.87 -31.49 9.69
C PRO A 401 -0.81 -30.48 9.22
N GLY A 402 -0.33 -30.62 7.99
CA GLY A 402 0.70 -29.78 7.41
C GLY A 402 2.14 -30.05 7.91
N HIS A 403 2.34 -30.99 8.84
CA HIS A 403 3.64 -31.40 9.35
C HIS A 403 4.13 -32.71 8.68
N PRO A 404 5.46 -33.00 8.72
CA PRO A 404 5.98 -34.26 8.22
C PRO A 404 5.44 -35.46 9.02
N LYS A 405 5.38 -36.63 8.38
CA LYS A 405 4.98 -37.87 9.07
C LYS A 405 5.97 -38.29 10.14
N HIS A 406 7.27 -38.06 9.92
CA HIS A 406 8.38 -38.42 10.77
C HIS A 406 9.24 -37.21 11.05
N THR A 407 9.68 -37.02 12.28
CA THR A 407 10.52 -35.90 12.73
C THR A 407 11.84 -36.31 13.34
N GLU A 408 12.13 -37.61 13.42
CA GLU A 408 13.31 -38.19 14.11
C GLU A 408 14.62 -37.80 13.41
N SER A 409 14.56 -37.51 12.09
CA SER A 409 15.72 -37.15 11.28
C SER A 409 15.77 -35.66 10.92
N THR A 410 15.23 -34.81 11.77
CA THR A 410 15.26 -33.36 11.58
C THR A 410 16.56 -32.74 12.11
N TYR A 411 17.04 -31.73 11.40
CA TYR A 411 18.13 -30.85 11.82
C TYR A 411 17.64 -29.43 11.86
N THR A 412 17.56 -28.83 13.02
CA THR A 412 17.01 -27.49 13.24
C THR A 412 18.11 -26.46 13.39
N ILE A 413 17.97 -25.33 12.74
CA ILE A 413 18.94 -24.24 12.69
C ILE A 413 18.23 -22.93 12.97
N ILE A 414 18.85 -22.06 13.76
CA ILE A 414 18.49 -20.66 13.88
C ILE A 414 19.48 -19.86 13.02
N GLY A 415 18.97 -19.09 12.06
CA GLY A 415 19.72 -18.05 11.39
C GLY A 415 19.40 -16.70 12.02
N LEU A 416 20.42 -15.88 12.27
CA LEU A 416 20.30 -14.60 12.94
C LEU A 416 21.13 -13.53 12.23
N ASP A 417 20.47 -12.44 11.85
CA ASP A 417 21.07 -11.21 11.31
C ASP A 417 20.89 -10.08 12.33
N PRO A 418 21.82 -9.91 13.28
CA PRO A 418 21.68 -8.91 14.33
C PRO A 418 22.06 -7.52 13.83
N ALA A 419 21.20 -6.53 14.04
CA ALA A 419 21.46 -5.14 13.70
C ALA A 419 21.81 -4.31 14.95
N MET A 420 22.70 -3.31 14.77
CA MET A 420 22.95 -2.27 15.78
C MET A 420 22.08 -1.03 15.54
N ALA A 421 21.63 -0.85 14.32
CA ALA A 421 20.69 0.17 13.90
C ALA A 421 19.81 -0.45 12.79
N GLY A 422 18.50 -0.29 12.91
CA GLY A 422 17.55 -0.95 12.03
C GLY A 422 16.86 -2.13 12.71
N ALA A 423 16.51 -3.18 11.96
CA ALA A 423 15.84 -4.34 12.49
C ALA A 423 16.77 -5.56 12.54
N THR A 424 16.61 -6.39 13.59
CA THR A 424 17.24 -7.70 13.70
C THR A 424 16.31 -8.76 13.11
N GLY A 425 16.77 -9.49 12.11
CA GLY A 425 16.08 -10.63 11.55
C GLY A 425 16.53 -11.94 12.20
N ALA A 426 15.57 -12.80 12.58
CA ALA A 426 15.84 -14.14 13.04
C ALA A 426 14.86 -15.14 12.43
N VAL A 427 15.36 -16.29 11.99
CA VAL A 427 14.54 -17.35 11.36
C VAL A 427 14.94 -18.72 11.92
N VAL A 428 13.95 -19.53 12.28
CA VAL A 428 14.16 -20.94 12.64
C VAL A 428 13.74 -21.82 11.49
N VAL A 429 14.63 -22.73 11.10
CA VAL A 429 14.41 -23.66 9.99
C VAL A 429 14.75 -25.07 10.40
N SER A 430 13.94 -26.06 10.02
CA SER A 430 14.25 -27.48 10.18
C SER A 430 14.37 -28.15 8.81
N TYR A 431 15.47 -28.87 8.59
CA TYR A 431 15.62 -29.78 7.47
C TYR A 431 15.27 -31.20 7.91
N ASN A 432 14.27 -31.78 7.28
CA ASN A 432 13.89 -33.17 7.51
C ASN A 432 14.50 -34.07 6.43
N ARG A 433 15.40 -34.94 6.84
CA ARG A 433 16.12 -35.86 5.93
C ARG A 433 15.21 -36.93 5.34
N THR A 434 14.11 -37.28 6.02
CA THR A 434 13.20 -38.35 5.59
C THR A 434 12.41 -37.98 4.34
N ASP A 435 11.89 -36.76 4.28
CA ASP A 435 11.13 -36.25 3.13
C ASP A 435 11.91 -35.25 2.28
N SER A 436 13.16 -34.96 2.67
CA SER A 436 14.06 -34.01 1.99
C SER A 436 13.49 -32.60 1.89
N LYS A 437 12.58 -32.21 2.81
CA LYS A 437 11.96 -30.88 2.84
C LYS A 437 12.57 -29.99 3.93
N ILE A 438 12.50 -28.70 3.69
CA ILE A 438 12.93 -27.63 4.56
C ILE A 438 11.68 -26.96 5.12
N TYR A 439 11.56 -26.89 6.41
CA TYR A 439 10.42 -26.31 7.12
C TYR A 439 10.85 -25.03 7.84
N VAL A 440 10.36 -23.88 7.41
CA VAL A 440 10.46 -22.64 8.19
C VAL A 440 9.51 -22.78 9.38
N LEU A 441 10.00 -22.62 10.60
CA LEU A 441 9.22 -22.82 11.81
C LEU A 441 8.74 -21.52 12.44
N ASP A 442 9.59 -20.51 12.42
CA ASP A 442 9.30 -19.18 12.98
C ASP A 442 10.18 -18.12 12.33
N CYS A 443 9.72 -16.87 12.40
CA CYS A 443 10.48 -15.70 11.99
C CYS A 443 10.13 -14.51 12.88
N VAL A 444 11.13 -13.72 13.24
CA VAL A 444 10.98 -12.44 13.94
C VAL A 444 11.75 -11.37 13.21
N ASN A 445 11.13 -10.22 13.05
CA ASN A 445 11.75 -8.97 12.62
C ASN A 445 11.61 -7.97 13.77
N MET A 446 12.69 -7.73 14.49
CA MET A 446 12.68 -7.01 15.75
C MET A 446 13.37 -5.67 15.60
N THR A 447 12.67 -4.58 15.96
CA THR A 447 13.20 -3.21 15.90
C THR A 447 13.95 -2.80 17.18
N ASP A 448 13.65 -3.45 18.32
CA ASP A 448 14.45 -3.32 19.52
C ASP A 448 15.65 -4.27 19.44
N THR A 449 16.81 -3.71 19.10
CA THR A 449 18.06 -4.43 18.81
C THR A 449 19.09 -4.34 19.94
N THR A 450 18.64 -4.12 21.18
CA THR A 450 19.55 -4.12 22.33
C THR A 450 20.21 -5.52 22.46
N PRO A 451 21.50 -5.59 22.83
CA PRO A 451 22.20 -6.87 22.99
C PRO A 451 21.48 -7.84 23.93
N GLN A 452 20.88 -7.32 25.00
CA GLN A 452 20.12 -8.16 25.94
C GLN A 452 18.86 -8.74 25.26
N ARG A 453 18.13 -7.95 24.50
CA ARG A 453 16.92 -8.42 23.81
C ARG A 453 17.22 -9.47 22.75
N ILE A 454 18.33 -9.32 22.04
CA ILE A 454 18.80 -10.33 21.08
C ILE A 454 19.19 -11.62 21.81
N ARG A 455 19.88 -11.53 22.95
CA ARG A 455 20.23 -12.68 23.79
C ARG A 455 18.96 -13.38 24.31
N ASP A 456 18.00 -12.63 24.83
CA ASP A 456 16.73 -13.19 25.34
C ASP A 456 16.00 -13.97 24.22
N LEU A 457 15.98 -13.46 23.00
CA LEU A 457 15.40 -14.14 21.84
C LEU A 457 16.13 -15.45 21.51
N MET A 458 17.48 -15.44 21.52
CA MET A 458 18.27 -16.65 21.30
C MET A 458 17.96 -17.71 22.35
N GLU A 459 17.95 -17.34 23.63
CA GLU A 459 17.67 -18.24 24.74
C GLU A 459 16.25 -18.80 24.67
N GLU A 460 15.24 -17.96 24.43
CA GLU A 460 13.86 -18.40 24.26
C GLU A 460 13.74 -19.42 23.10
N TRP A 461 14.37 -19.15 21.98
CA TRP A 461 14.25 -19.98 20.80
C TRP A 461 15.06 -21.29 20.91
N VAL A 462 16.19 -21.27 21.57
CA VAL A 462 16.97 -22.49 21.86
C VAL A 462 16.17 -23.44 22.74
N ILE A 463 15.54 -22.93 23.77
CA ILE A 463 14.68 -23.75 24.67
C ILE A 463 13.47 -24.30 23.89
N LYS A 464 12.83 -23.47 23.07
CA LYS A 464 11.59 -23.80 22.35
C LYS A 464 11.81 -24.77 21.18
N TYR A 465 12.84 -24.53 20.37
CA TYR A 465 13.06 -25.24 19.10
C TYR A 465 14.16 -26.30 19.18
N LYS A 466 14.98 -26.27 20.20
CA LYS A 466 16.12 -27.20 20.43
C LYS A 466 16.99 -27.36 19.17
N PRO A 467 17.53 -26.27 18.62
CA PRO A 467 18.32 -26.32 17.40
C PRO A 467 19.66 -27.00 17.65
N GLN A 468 20.20 -27.63 16.62
CA GLN A 468 21.57 -28.17 16.65
C GLN A 468 22.60 -27.07 16.33
N GLU A 469 22.18 -26.03 15.66
CA GLU A 469 23.06 -24.92 15.28
C GLU A 469 22.34 -23.56 15.38
N LEU A 470 23.06 -22.57 15.88
CA LEU A 470 22.73 -21.16 15.77
C LEU A 470 23.81 -20.52 14.90
N ARG A 471 23.40 -19.94 13.76
CA ARG A 471 24.31 -19.26 12.83
C ARG A 471 24.03 -17.78 12.83
N ILE A 472 25.06 -17.00 13.18
CA ILE A 472 24.97 -15.56 13.33
C ILE A 472 25.91 -14.84 12.35
N GLU A 473 25.45 -13.72 11.81
CA GLU A 473 26.33 -12.82 11.05
C GLU A 473 27.39 -12.18 11.96
N ILE A 474 28.62 -12.08 11.46
CA ILE A 474 29.73 -11.41 12.15
C ILE A 474 30.37 -10.33 11.27
N ASN A 475 29.69 -9.21 11.09
CA ASN A 475 30.31 -8.02 10.55
C ASN A 475 30.72 -7.09 11.71
N ALA A 476 31.87 -6.43 11.61
CA ALA A 476 32.42 -5.41 12.52
C ALA A 476 32.03 -5.50 14.03
N HIS A 477 30.85 -5.03 14.40
CA HIS A 477 30.40 -4.95 15.81
C HIS A 477 29.73 -6.24 16.34
N GLN A 478 29.28 -7.11 15.46
CA GLN A 478 28.57 -8.36 15.81
C GLN A 478 29.52 -9.47 16.30
N LYS A 479 30.83 -9.26 16.17
CA LYS A 479 31.88 -10.14 16.71
C LYS A 479 31.75 -10.37 18.21
N ALA A 480 31.12 -9.46 18.95
CA ALA A 480 30.93 -9.59 20.39
C ALA A 480 30.15 -10.86 20.76
N TYR A 481 29.10 -11.22 20.04
CA TYR A 481 28.32 -12.45 20.28
C TYR A 481 29.12 -13.71 19.96
N ALA A 482 29.95 -13.68 18.92
CA ALA A 482 30.77 -14.82 18.54
C ALA A 482 31.94 -15.08 19.55
N LEU A 483 32.33 -14.08 20.31
CA LEU A 483 33.41 -14.12 21.31
C LEU A 483 32.90 -14.25 22.74
N ASP A 484 31.57 -14.29 22.96
CA ASP A 484 30.96 -14.45 24.26
C ASP A 484 31.04 -15.93 24.72
N ASP A 485 32.00 -16.23 25.58
CA ASP A 485 32.23 -17.59 26.10
C ASP A 485 31.08 -18.06 27.00
N GLU A 486 30.40 -17.16 27.70
CA GLU A 486 29.25 -17.49 28.54
C GLU A 486 28.08 -17.96 27.66
N LEU A 487 27.77 -17.20 26.61
CA LEU A 487 26.74 -17.56 25.63
C LEU A 487 27.08 -18.88 24.93
N ARG A 488 28.34 -19.11 24.54
CA ARG A 488 28.77 -20.35 23.90
C ARG A 488 28.60 -21.56 24.82
N ASN A 489 29.01 -21.44 26.10
CA ASN A 489 28.89 -22.50 27.09
C ASN A 489 27.41 -22.79 27.36
N TRP A 490 26.57 -21.77 27.46
CA TRP A 490 25.15 -21.93 27.67
C TRP A 490 24.49 -22.63 26.46
N LEU A 491 24.79 -22.21 25.23
CA LEU A 491 24.31 -22.87 24.01
C LEU A 491 24.74 -24.33 23.93
N ALA A 492 26.03 -24.62 24.22
CA ALA A 492 26.58 -25.97 24.22
C ALA A 492 25.88 -26.86 25.24
N SER A 493 25.57 -26.33 26.44
CA SER A 493 24.83 -27.07 27.48
C SER A 493 23.40 -27.45 27.04
N HIS A 494 22.84 -26.72 26.06
CA HIS A 494 21.54 -27.01 25.44
C HIS A 494 21.64 -27.78 24.11
N GLY A 495 22.84 -28.29 23.78
CA GLY A 495 23.08 -29.06 22.55
C GLY A 495 23.12 -28.24 21.26
N THR A 496 23.30 -26.92 21.37
CA THR A 496 23.34 -25.98 20.25
C THR A 496 24.77 -25.50 20.00
N THR A 497 25.25 -25.60 18.77
CA THR A 497 26.56 -25.07 18.36
C THR A 497 26.41 -23.66 17.79
N LEU A 498 27.21 -22.71 18.30
CA LEU A 498 27.28 -21.36 17.75
C LEU A 498 28.27 -21.31 16.58
N ASN A 499 27.79 -21.00 15.39
CA ASN A 499 28.61 -20.78 14.20
C ASN A 499 28.44 -19.35 13.70
N SER A 500 29.54 -18.79 13.26
CA SER A 500 29.57 -17.43 12.73
C SER A 500 29.71 -17.43 11.21
N HIS A 501 29.07 -16.48 10.54
CA HIS A 501 29.18 -16.27 9.10
C HIS A 501 29.61 -14.84 8.79
N PHE A 502 30.64 -14.69 7.96
CA PHE A 502 31.06 -13.38 7.47
C PHE A 502 30.36 -13.08 6.14
N THR A 503 29.58 -12.00 6.10
CA THR A 503 28.87 -11.57 4.92
C THR A 503 29.66 -10.52 4.15
N GLY A 504 30.12 -10.88 2.97
CA GLY A 504 30.81 -10.00 2.04
C GLY A 504 30.10 -10.02 0.67
N LYS A 505 30.89 -10.00 -0.40
CA LYS A 505 30.35 -10.14 -1.78
C LYS A 505 29.73 -11.52 -2.05
N ASN A 506 29.94 -12.50 -1.19
CA ASN A 506 29.41 -13.86 -1.28
C ASN A 506 27.87 -13.90 -1.28
N LYS A 507 27.17 -12.93 -0.66
CA LYS A 507 25.70 -12.86 -0.69
C LYS A 507 25.13 -12.66 -2.10
N TRP A 508 25.95 -12.17 -3.03
CA TRP A 508 25.59 -11.94 -4.44
C TRP A 508 26.01 -13.06 -5.37
N ASP A 509 26.70 -14.08 -4.87
CA ASP A 509 27.11 -15.23 -5.68
C ASP A 509 25.89 -15.97 -6.24
N VAL A 510 25.92 -16.26 -7.54
CA VAL A 510 24.79 -16.87 -8.27
C VAL A 510 24.50 -18.30 -7.79
N GLY A 511 25.52 -19.05 -7.40
CA GLY A 511 25.39 -20.45 -6.99
C GLY A 511 25.21 -20.66 -5.47
N PHE A 512 25.64 -19.66 -4.69
CA PHE A 512 25.71 -19.79 -3.23
C PHE A 512 24.93 -18.69 -2.50
N GLY A 513 24.86 -17.47 -3.06
CA GLY A 513 24.25 -16.31 -2.45
C GLY A 513 22.73 -16.43 -2.26
N VAL A 514 22.12 -15.33 -1.82
CA VAL A 514 20.67 -15.24 -1.53
C VAL A 514 19.82 -15.67 -2.71
N ALA A 515 20.14 -15.21 -3.93
CA ALA A 515 19.41 -15.55 -5.16
C ALA A 515 19.32 -17.06 -5.41
N SER A 516 20.34 -17.79 -5.04
CA SER A 516 20.40 -19.23 -5.23
C SER A 516 19.32 -20.00 -4.45
N MET A 517 18.75 -19.41 -3.38
CA MET A 517 17.65 -20.00 -2.65
C MET A 517 16.38 -20.17 -3.48
N ALA A 518 16.21 -19.42 -4.58
CA ALA A 518 15.04 -19.52 -5.44
C ALA A 518 14.77 -20.95 -5.92
N SER A 519 15.82 -21.75 -6.14
CA SER A 519 15.71 -23.16 -6.51
C SER A 519 14.98 -24.04 -5.48
N LEU A 520 14.82 -23.57 -4.24
CA LEU A 520 14.13 -24.29 -3.16
C LEU A 520 12.62 -24.06 -3.15
N PHE A 521 12.15 -23.01 -3.82
CA PHE A 521 10.76 -22.55 -3.75
C PHE A 521 9.82 -23.23 -4.75
N GLY A 522 10.34 -24.00 -5.68
CA GLY A 522 9.53 -24.62 -6.74
C GLY A 522 9.40 -23.73 -7.98
N THR A 523 8.48 -24.09 -8.86
CA THR A 523 8.31 -23.45 -10.18
C THR A 523 6.84 -23.14 -10.45
N THR A 524 6.60 -22.28 -11.44
CA THR A 524 5.27 -22.05 -12.00
C THR A 524 5.19 -22.64 -13.41
N ARG A 525 4.01 -23.10 -13.79
CA ARG A 525 3.66 -23.47 -15.15
C ARG A 525 2.30 -22.90 -15.51
N ASP A 526 2.18 -22.18 -16.60
CA ASP A 526 0.96 -21.50 -17.04
C ASP A 526 0.37 -20.60 -15.93
N GLY A 527 1.24 -19.87 -15.21
CA GLY A 527 0.86 -19.00 -14.09
C GLY A 527 0.39 -19.73 -12.81
N ARG A 528 0.50 -21.08 -12.77
CA ARG A 528 0.10 -21.89 -11.61
C ARG A 528 1.31 -22.49 -10.93
N PHE A 529 1.33 -22.42 -9.60
CA PHE A 529 2.35 -23.06 -8.79
C PHE A 529 2.36 -24.59 -9.02
N GLN A 530 3.57 -25.14 -9.17
CA GLN A 530 3.78 -26.58 -9.20
C GLN A 530 4.27 -27.00 -7.81
N ASP A 531 3.60 -27.95 -7.17
CA ASP A 531 3.94 -28.43 -5.82
C ASP A 531 5.24 -29.25 -5.82
N ASN A 532 6.33 -28.65 -6.32
CA ASN A 532 7.67 -29.21 -6.39
C ASN A 532 8.67 -28.46 -5.48
N ASN A 533 8.19 -27.65 -4.56
CA ASN A 533 8.99 -26.90 -3.61
C ASN A 533 9.70 -27.82 -2.59
N ILE A 534 10.93 -27.46 -2.27
CA ILE A 534 11.70 -28.07 -1.18
C ILE A 534 11.44 -27.35 0.15
N ILE A 535 11.28 -26.00 0.10
CA ILE A 535 11.00 -25.18 1.29
C ILE A 535 9.49 -25.01 1.50
N GLN A 536 9.07 -25.04 2.75
CA GLN A 536 7.68 -24.84 3.16
C GLN A 536 7.60 -23.88 4.36
N PHE A 537 6.72 -22.90 4.25
CA PHE A 537 6.39 -21.95 5.32
C PHE A 537 5.16 -22.40 6.09
N PRO A 538 5.04 -22.05 7.39
CA PRO A 538 3.78 -22.20 8.11
C PRO A 538 2.78 -21.14 7.67
N SER A 539 1.53 -21.25 8.11
CA SER A 539 0.59 -20.12 8.05
C SER A 539 1.24 -18.89 8.68
N ASN A 540 1.20 -17.78 7.96
CA ASN A 540 1.71 -16.48 8.44
C ASN A 540 0.68 -15.73 9.29
N GLU A 541 -0.49 -16.32 9.49
CA GLU A 541 -1.56 -15.79 10.32
C GLU A 541 -1.08 -15.55 11.76
N GLY A 542 -1.24 -14.32 12.25
CA GLY A 542 -0.79 -13.93 13.58
C GLY A 542 0.73 -13.82 13.78
N SER A 543 1.54 -13.82 12.70
CA SER A 543 2.99 -13.66 12.78
C SER A 543 3.51 -12.54 11.88
N GLU A 544 3.82 -11.39 12.46
CA GLU A 544 4.38 -10.25 11.72
C GLU A 544 5.77 -10.59 11.13
N GLY A 545 6.59 -11.35 11.83
CA GLY A 545 7.90 -11.77 11.34
C GLY A 545 7.81 -12.62 10.07
N LEU A 546 6.89 -13.60 10.03
CA LEU A 546 6.68 -14.42 8.83
C LEU A 546 6.12 -13.60 7.66
N LYS A 547 5.21 -12.66 7.91
CA LYS A 547 4.71 -11.74 6.89
C LYS A 547 5.83 -10.87 6.33
N THR A 548 6.69 -10.35 7.21
CA THR A 548 7.85 -9.56 6.83
C THR A 548 8.83 -10.38 5.99
N LEU A 549 9.10 -11.63 6.37
CA LEU A 549 9.96 -12.51 5.58
C LEU A 549 9.41 -12.75 4.18
N VAL A 550 8.13 -13.06 4.06
CA VAL A 550 7.46 -13.22 2.76
C VAL A 550 7.56 -11.93 1.94
N GLN A 551 7.29 -10.78 2.55
CA GLN A 551 7.39 -9.49 1.88
C GLN A 551 8.83 -9.19 1.42
N GLN A 552 9.83 -9.42 2.27
CA GLN A 552 11.22 -9.22 1.91
C GLN A 552 11.67 -10.17 0.80
N LEU A 553 11.21 -11.42 0.77
CA LEU A 553 11.50 -12.36 -0.32
C LEU A 553 10.99 -11.87 -1.67
N ILE A 554 9.70 -11.53 -1.76
CA ILE A 554 9.08 -11.13 -3.04
C ILE A 554 9.57 -9.77 -3.57
N THR A 555 10.13 -8.95 -2.70
CA THR A 555 10.73 -7.65 -3.07
C THR A 555 12.25 -7.70 -3.17
N TRP A 556 12.87 -8.85 -2.88
CA TRP A 556 14.32 -8.98 -2.86
C TRP A 556 14.91 -8.89 -4.26
N LYS A 557 15.96 -8.06 -4.39
CA LYS A 557 16.77 -7.91 -5.61
C LYS A 557 18.24 -7.74 -5.20
N PRO A 558 19.19 -8.14 -6.04
CA PRO A 558 20.57 -7.73 -5.90
C PRO A 558 20.62 -6.18 -5.81
N ASP A 559 21.48 -5.66 -4.93
CA ASP A 559 21.66 -4.22 -4.69
C ASP A 559 20.42 -3.44 -4.17
N THR A 560 19.43 -4.16 -3.63
CA THR A 560 18.29 -3.50 -3.00
C THR A 560 18.71 -2.69 -1.76
N LYS A 561 18.12 -1.50 -1.61
CA LYS A 561 18.18 -0.70 -0.38
C LYS A 561 17.06 -1.03 0.60
N ASN A 562 16.15 -1.93 0.22
CA ASN A 562 15.07 -2.37 1.08
C ASN A 562 15.62 -3.22 2.23
N PRO A 563 14.99 -3.22 3.40
CA PRO A 563 15.34 -4.12 4.49
C PRO A 563 15.34 -5.58 4.04
N THR A 564 16.36 -6.33 4.42
CA THR A 564 16.53 -7.74 4.02
C THR A 564 16.86 -8.66 5.20
N ASP A 565 16.71 -8.17 6.41
CA ASP A 565 17.19 -8.82 7.66
C ASP A 565 16.65 -10.24 7.81
N CYS A 566 15.34 -10.47 7.56
CA CYS A 566 14.74 -11.79 7.63
C CYS A 566 15.22 -12.72 6.49
N VAL A 567 15.42 -12.17 5.27
CA VAL A 567 15.96 -12.95 4.14
C VAL A 567 17.40 -13.34 4.38
N MET A 568 18.21 -12.47 4.98
CA MET A 568 19.57 -12.77 5.36
C MET A 568 19.62 -13.85 6.46
N ALA A 569 18.79 -13.72 7.49
CA ALA A 569 18.67 -14.74 8.53
C ALA A 569 18.25 -16.10 7.95
N LEU A 570 17.29 -16.13 7.01
CA LEU A 570 16.93 -17.36 6.30
C LEU A 570 18.12 -17.93 5.52
N TRP A 571 18.82 -17.08 4.76
CA TRP A 571 19.99 -17.51 3.99
C TRP A 571 21.08 -18.14 4.86
N PHE A 572 21.38 -17.59 6.04
CA PHE A 572 22.35 -18.17 6.98
C PHE A 572 21.97 -19.60 7.40
N ALA A 573 20.68 -19.83 7.68
CA ALA A 573 20.20 -21.18 7.99
C ALA A 573 20.31 -22.12 6.77
N ILE A 574 19.97 -21.63 5.56
CA ILE A 574 20.01 -22.43 4.34
C ILE A 574 21.43 -22.83 3.93
N ILE A 575 22.44 -22.03 4.22
CA ILE A 575 23.84 -22.38 3.97
C ILE A 575 24.16 -23.76 4.58
N LYS A 576 23.83 -23.96 5.84
CA LYS A 576 24.10 -25.25 6.54
C LYS A 576 23.24 -26.39 5.99
N ILE A 577 21.99 -26.11 5.71
CA ILE A 577 21.10 -27.13 5.15
C ILE A 577 21.62 -27.66 3.81
N ARG A 578 22.17 -26.80 2.96
CA ARG A 578 22.80 -27.23 1.69
C ARG A 578 24.01 -28.13 1.89
N GLU A 579 24.85 -27.84 2.89
CA GLU A 579 25.95 -28.72 3.26
C GLU A 579 25.41 -30.11 3.64
N LEU A 580 24.35 -30.18 4.43
CA LEU A 580 23.71 -31.44 4.84
C LEU A 580 23.09 -32.20 3.66
N MET A 581 22.42 -31.50 2.74
CA MET A 581 21.86 -32.09 1.51
C MET A 581 22.95 -32.67 0.61
N GLN A 582 24.07 -31.97 0.45
CA GLN A 582 25.22 -32.46 -0.32
C GLN A 582 25.85 -33.71 0.32
N GLN A 583 25.98 -33.74 1.63
CA GLN A 583 26.50 -34.92 2.37
C GLN A 583 25.57 -36.13 2.16
N SER A 584 24.26 -35.94 2.25
CA SER A 584 23.27 -37.00 2.01
C SER A 584 23.35 -37.56 0.59
N SER A 585 23.49 -36.70 -0.43
CA SER A 585 23.61 -37.11 -1.83
C SER A 585 24.93 -37.84 -2.13
N ARG A 586 26.02 -37.45 -1.48
CA ARG A 586 27.30 -38.16 -1.58
C ARG A 586 27.22 -39.56 -0.91
N ALA A 587 26.62 -39.63 0.26
CA ALA A 587 26.44 -40.91 0.96
C ALA A 587 25.58 -41.88 0.14
N SER A 588 24.50 -41.43 -0.50
CA SER A 588 23.67 -42.27 -1.34
C SER A 588 24.42 -42.74 -2.62
N LYS A 589 25.20 -41.88 -3.27
CA LYS A 589 26.05 -42.26 -4.40
C LYS A 589 27.13 -43.28 -4.02
N TRP A 590 27.71 -43.16 -2.80
CA TRP A 590 28.67 -44.15 -2.29
C TRP A 590 28.00 -45.49 -2.01
N GLN A 591 26.82 -45.54 -1.44
CA GLN A 591 26.04 -46.74 -1.25
C GLN A 591 25.69 -47.40 -2.60
N THR A 592 25.17 -46.64 -3.58
CA THR A 592 24.83 -47.15 -4.89
C THR A 592 26.04 -47.71 -5.62
N ASN A 593 27.19 -47.02 -5.55
CA ASN A 593 28.44 -47.54 -6.14
C ASN A 593 28.95 -48.79 -5.41
N ARG A 594 28.81 -48.86 -4.10
CA ARG A 594 29.20 -50.06 -3.31
C ARG A 594 28.31 -51.25 -3.66
N TRP A 595 27.00 -51.07 -3.84
CA TRP A 595 26.07 -52.12 -4.27
C TRP A 595 26.36 -52.54 -5.73
N ALA A 596 26.65 -51.61 -6.62
CA ALA A 596 27.04 -51.92 -8.00
C ALA A 596 28.36 -52.71 -8.06
N THR A 597 29.35 -52.32 -7.24
CA THR A 597 30.63 -53.04 -7.16
C THR A 597 30.45 -54.43 -6.53
N GLN A 598 29.62 -54.57 -5.49
CA GLN A 598 29.28 -55.86 -4.90
C GLN A 598 28.52 -56.79 -5.86
N ALA A 599 27.56 -56.23 -6.63
CA ALA A 599 26.85 -56.97 -7.67
C ALA A 599 27.80 -57.45 -8.80
N GLN A 600 28.74 -56.60 -9.23
CA GLN A 600 29.77 -56.98 -10.20
C GLN A 600 30.74 -58.05 -9.62
N MET A 601 31.10 -57.98 -8.36
CA MET A 601 31.94 -59.02 -7.69
C MET A 601 31.17 -60.34 -7.56
N SER A 602 29.86 -60.30 -7.20
CA SER A 602 29.05 -61.52 -7.13
C SER A 602 28.83 -62.18 -8.51
N GLN A 603 28.66 -61.39 -9.56
CA GLN A 603 28.60 -61.90 -10.96
C GLN A 603 29.94 -62.49 -11.43
N ARG A 604 31.08 -61.88 -11.08
CA ARG A 604 32.39 -62.44 -11.37
C ARG A 604 32.67 -63.74 -10.58
N SER A 605 32.21 -63.85 -9.32
CA SER A 605 32.36 -65.07 -8.55
C SER A 605 31.45 -66.20 -9.05
N SER A 606 30.24 -65.91 -9.56
CA SER A 606 29.37 -66.90 -10.23
C SER A 606 29.92 -67.37 -11.56
N LEU A 607 30.46 -66.45 -12.39
CA LEU A 607 31.12 -66.80 -13.65
C LEU A 607 32.36 -67.66 -13.44
N ASN A 608 33.17 -67.40 -12.42
CA ASN A 608 34.33 -68.26 -12.10
C ASN A 608 33.93 -69.62 -11.53
N LEU A 609 32.78 -69.75 -10.86
CA LEU A 609 32.24 -71.05 -10.45
C LEU A 609 31.71 -71.87 -11.61
N ASP A 610 31.04 -71.23 -12.56
CA ASP A 610 30.57 -71.92 -13.78
C ASP A 610 31.71 -72.37 -14.68
N GLU A 611 32.79 -71.57 -14.84
CA GLU A 611 34.02 -72.00 -15.55
C GLU A 611 34.75 -73.11 -14.81
N ALA A 612 34.79 -73.09 -13.46
CA ALA A 612 35.40 -74.18 -12.66
C ALA A 612 34.58 -75.48 -12.75
N PHE A 613 33.23 -75.38 -12.75
CA PHE A 613 32.36 -76.53 -12.98
C PHE A 613 32.50 -77.08 -14.44
N ALA A 614 32.60 -76.24 -15.47
CA ALA A 614 32.78 -76.63 -16.84
C ALA A 614 34.14 -77.34 -17.07
N SER A 615 35.22 -76.89 -16.42
CA SER A 615 36.55 -77.57 -16.51
C SER A 615 36.56 -78.91 -15.82
N GLN A 616 35.82 -79.07 -14.68
CA GLN A 616 35.75 -80.38 -13.99
C GLN A 616 34.92 -81.41 -14.72
N TRP A 617 33.93 -80.99 -15.55
CA TRP A 617 33.17 -81.93 -16.41
C TRP A 617 33.89 -82.37 -17.65
N SER A 618 34.81 -81.59 -18.16
CA SER A 618 35.67 -82.00 -19.33
C SER A 618 36.80 -82.97 -18.97
N GLU A 619 37.23 -83.00 -17.67
CA GLU A 619 38.23 -83.98 -17.22
C GLU A 619 37.65 -85.34 -16.83
N THR A 620 36.30 -85.43 -16.60
CA THR A 620 35.68 -86.68 -16.14
C THR A 620 34.95 -87.48 -17.17
N TYR A 621 34.73 -86.94 -18.37
CA TYR A 621 33.99 -87.59 -19.45
C TYR A 621 34.56 -87.33 -20.89
N GLY A 622 35.86 -86.99 -20.98
CA GLY A 622 36.55 -86.89 -22.29
C GLY A 622 37.47 -88.06 -22.56
#